data_0e751f5a1ac627a021ac75fe8b22d79a
#
_entry.id   0e751f5a1ac627a021ac75fe8b22d79a
#
_cell.length_a   1.000
_cell.length_b   1.000
_cell.length_c   1.000
_cell.angle_alpha   90.00
_cell.angle_beta   90.00
_cell.angle_gamma   90.00
#
_symmetry.space_group_name_H-M   'P 1'
#
loop_
_entity.id
_entity.type
_entity.pdbx_description
1 polymer ?
#
loop_
_entity_poly.entity_id
_entity_poly.type
_entity_poly.pdbx_seq_one_letter_code
_entity_poly.pdbx_strand_id
1 'polypeptide(L)' 'MKYCMDEDGKVYQLQRCPFCGMDVAEIFTQSEQYEREPGAYAERYTIVCSWSRNGCGATCGFHDSIAKAVSRWNTRVVI' A
#
# COMPACT_ATOMS: atom_id res chain seq x y z
N MET A 1 11.60 -8.57 -8.05
CA MET A 1 10.71 -8.33 -6.91
C MET A 1 10.72 -6.87 -6.55
N LYS A 2 9.60 -6.38 -6.04
CA LYS A 2 9.47 -4.97 -5.63
C LYS A 2 9.81 -4.82 -4.16
N TYR A 3 10.43 -3.68 -3.83
CA TYR A 3 10.74 -3.30 -2.46
C TYR A 3 10.20 -1.91 -2.20
N CYS A 4 9.82 -1.64 -0.94
CA CYS A 4 9.46 -0.31 -0.51
C CYS A 4 10.13 0.00 0.83
N MET A 5 10.17 1.28 1.18
CA MET A 5 10.82 1.74 2.40
C MET A 5 9.83 2.60 3.19
N ASP A 6 9.80 2.41 4.51
CA ASP A 6 8.97 3.24 5.39
C ASP A 6 9.68 4.54 5.80
N GLU A 7 9.01 5.32 6.66
CA GLU A 7 9.52 6.62 7.13
C GLU A 7 10.81 6.49 7.94
N ASP A 8 11.03 5.33 8.55
CA ASP A 8 12.21 5.04 9.37
C ASP A 8 13.36 4.43 8.56
N GLY A 9 13.18 4.26 7.27
CA GLY A 9 14.18 3.69 6.39
C GLY A 9 14.21 2.17 6.36
N LYS A 10 13.22 1.50 6.98
CA LYS A 10 13.13 0.05 6.94
C LYS A 10 12.61 -0.41 5.57
N VAL A 11 13.31 -1.37 4.97
CA VAL A 11 12.98 -1.90 3.63
C VAL A 11 12.09 -3.12 3.77
N TYR A 12 11.03 -3.15 2.97
CA TYR A 12 10.08 -4.26 2.88
C TYR A 12 10.04 -4.81 1.47
N GLN A 13 9.91 -6.12 1.36
CA GLN A 13 9.70 -6.79 0.09
C GLN A 13 8.20 -6.90 -0.18
N LEU A 14 7.79 -6.49 -1.39
CA LEU A 14 6.40 -6.61 -1.83
C LEU A 14 6.23 -7.82 -2.73
N GLN A 15 5.32 -8.70 -2.36
CA GLN A 15 4.98 -9.87 -3.19
C GLN A 15 4.21 -9.44 -4.44
N ARG A 16 4.15 -10.32 -5.43
CA ARG A 16 3.36 -10.09 -6.64
C ARG A 16 1.89 -9.95 -6.29
N CYS A 17 1.16 -9.22 -7.14
CA CYS A 17 -0.29 -9.07 -6.97
C CYS A 17 -0.98 -10.44 -6.89
N PRO A 18 -1.83 -10.68 -5.87
CA PRO A 18 -2.52 -11.96 -5.74
C PRO A 18 -3.62 -12.18 -6.79
N PHE A 19 -4.00 -11.13 -7.50
CA PHE A 19 -5.09 -11.20 -8.48
C PHE A 19 -4.58 -11.37 -9.92
N CYS A 20 -3.58 -10.59 -10.33
CA CYS A 20 -3.07 -10.65 -11.71
C CYS A 20 -1.64 -11.20 -11.82
N GLY A 21 -0.94 -11.39 -10.71
CA GLY A 21 0.42 -11.92 -10.68
C GLY A 21 1.51 -10.96 -11.15
N MET A 22 1.16 -9.70 -11.47
CA MET A 22 2.14 -8.71 -11.91
C MET A 22 2.99 -8.21 -10.75
N ASP A 23 4.26 -7.94 -11.02
CA ASP A 23 5.22 -7.43 -10.04
C ASP A 23 5.37 -5.90 -10.18
N VAL A 24 4.25 -5.20 -10.02
CA VAL A 24 4.15 -3.74 -10.17
C VAL A 24 3.49 -3.07 -8.96
N ALA A 25 3.57 -3.71 -7.80
CA ALA A 25 3.03 -3.15 -6.56
C ALA A 25 3.81 -1.92 -6.13
N GLU A 26 3.10 -0.90 -5.67
CA GLU A 26 3.71 0.34 -5.17
C GLU A 26 2.89 0.92 -4.02
N ILE A 27 3.53 1.79 -3.23
CA ILE A 27 2.85 2.50 -2.14
C ILE A 27 2.04 3.66 -2.73
N PHE A 28 0.80 3.78 -2.29
CA PHE A 28 -0.03 4.94 -2.54
C PHE A 28 -0.36 5.59 -1.20
N THR A 29 -0.15 6.91 -1.11
CA THR A 29 -0.42 7.69 0.09
C THR A 29 -1.59 8.62 -0.18
N GLN A 30 -2.56 8.61 0.73
CA GLN A 30 -3.70 9.54 0.68
C GLN A 30 -3.72 10.36 1.97
N SER A 31 -3.84 11.68 1.84
CA SER A 31 -4.01 12.59 2.97
C SER A 31 -5.48 12.99 3.07
N GLU A 32 -6.08 12.82 4.25
CA GLU A 32 -7.45 13.21 4.52
C GLU A 32 -7.46 14.39 5.51
N GLN A 33 -8.19 15.44 5.17
CA GLN A 33 -8.41 16.55 6.09
C GLN A 33 -9.65 16.26 6.94
N TYR A 34 -9.51 16.43 8.27
CA TYR A 34 -10.64 16.31 9.17
C TYR A 34 -11.43 17.61 9.17
N GLU A 35 -12.73 17.55 8.87
CA GLU A 35 -13.62 18.71 8.82
C GLU A 35 -13.76 19.39 10.18
N ARG A 36 -13.67 18.63 11.28
CA ARG A 36 -13.86 19.14 12.65
C ARG A 36 -12.63 19.83 13.22
N GLU A 37 -11.46 19.62 12.62
CA GLU A 37 -10.19 20.20 13.08
C GLU A 37 -9.47 20.79 11.88
N PRO A 38 -9.73 22.08 11.54
CA PRO A 38 -9.05 22.73 10.44
C PRO A 38 -7.53 22.66 10.60
N GLY A 39 -6.84 22.15 9.58
CA GLY A 39 -5.40 21.96 9.61
C GLY A 39 -4.94 20.61 10.12
N ALA A 40 -5.84 19.75 10.61
CA ALA A 40 -5.51 18.36 10.96
C ALA A 40 -5.64 17.47 9.74
N TYR A 41 -4.60 16.67 9.49
CA TYR A 41 -4.53 15.73 8.36
C TYR A 41 -4.18 14.35 8.87
N ALA A 42 -4.87 13.33 8.35
CA ALA A 42 -4.47 11.94 8.54
C ALA A 42 -3.89 11.42 7.24
N GLU A 43 -2.68 10.88 7.31
CA GLU A 43 -2.08 10.17 6.19
C GLU A 43 -2.46 8.70 6.26
N ARG A 44 -2.91 8.15 5.14
CA ARG A 44 -3.24 6.75 5.02
C ARG A 44 -2.45 6.13 3.87
N TYR A 45 -2.05 4.90 4.06
CA TYR A 45 -1.17 4.18 3.15
C TYR A 45 -1.84 2.91 2.66
N THR A 46 -1.65 2.61 1.38
CA THR A 46 -2.06 1.34 0.80
C THR A 46 -0.99 0.85 -0.17
N ILE A 47 -1.02 -0.43 -0.46
CA ILE A 47 -0.25 -0.99 -1.57
C ILE A 47 -1.21 -1.21 -2.71
N VAL A 48 -0.86 -0.76 -3.90
CA VAL A 48 -1.67 -0.87 -5.10
C VAL A 48 -0.90 -1.61 -6.20
N CYS A 49 -1.59 -2.50 -6.90
CA CYS A 49 -1.08 -3.07 -8.14
C CYS A 49 -1.22 -2.00 -9.23
N SER A 50 -0.10 -1.40 -9.64
CA SER A 50 -0.11 -0.20 -10.47
C SER A 50 -0.73 -0.45 -11.84
N TRP A 51 -1.94 0.05 -12.05
CA TRP A 51 -2.63 -0.06 -13.33
C TRP A 51 -1.96 0.73 -14.44
N SER A 52 -1.22 1.79 -14.10
CA SER A 52 -0.42 2.55 -15.07
C SER A 52 0.77 1.74 -15.61
N ARG A 53 1.12 0.64 -14.94
CA ARG A 53 2.19 -0.28 -15.33
C ARG A 53 1.64 -1.67 -15.71
N ASN A 54 0.41 -1.71 -16.23
CA ASN A 54 -0.30 -2.93 -16.62
C ASN A 54 -0.74 -3.81 -15.44
N GLY A 55 -0.80 -3.26 -14.24
CA GLY A 55 -1.39 -3.93 -13.09
C GLY A 55 -2.91 -3.87 -13.12
N CYS A 56 -3.56 -4.63 -12.24
CA CYS A 56 -5.03 -4.73 -12.20
C CYS A 56 -5.70 -3.65 -11.34
N GLY A 57 -4.93 -2.81 -10.63
CA GLY A 57 -5.47 -1.78 -9.75
C GLY A 57 -5.92 -2.27 -8.38
N ALA A 58 -5.66 -3.54 -8.03
CA ALA A 58 -6.03 -4.08 -6.72
C ALA A 58 -5.30 -3.36 -5.60
N THR A 59 -5.98 -3.14 -4.47
CA THR A 59 -5.41 -2.53 -3.27
C THR A 59 -5.66 -3.43 -2.06
N CYS A 60 -4.86 -3.21 -0.99
CA CYS A 60 -5.02 -3.96 0.26
C CYS A 60 -5.83 -3.19 1.32
N GLY A 61 -6.48 -2.09 0.93
CA GLY A 61 -7.15 -1.20 1.86
C GLY A 61 -6.18 -0.18 2.47
N PHE A 62 -6.72 0.87 3.10
CA PHE A 62 -5.92 1.92 3.67
C PHE A 62 -5.55 1.63 5.12
N HIS A 63 -4.33 1.94 5.49
CA HIS A 63 -3.77 1.71 6.82
C HIS A 63 -3.06 2.97 7.31
N ASP A 64 -2.89 3.07 8.62
CA ASP A 64 -2.26 4.24 9.25
C ASP A 64 -0.73 4.19 9.22
N SER A 65 -0.13 3.10 8.73
CA SER A 65 1.31 2.99 8.55
C SER A 65 1.67 2.17 7.31
N ILE A 66 2.85 2.42 6.76
CA ILE A 66 3.38 1.66 5.62
C ILE A 66 3.60 0.20 6.03
N ALA A 67 4.10 -0.05 7.25
CA ALA A 67 4.34 -1.40 7.75
C ALA A 67 3.06 -2.24 7.77
N LYS A 68 1.94 -1.66 8.20
CA LYS A 68 0.64 -2.34 8.21
C LYS A 68 0.14 -2.62 6.79
N ALA A 69 0.30 -1.66 5.87
CA ALA A 69 -0.08 -1.83 4.48
C ALA A 69 0.72 -2.96 3.83
N VAL A 70 2.03 -3.00 4.02
CA VAL A 70 2.90 -4.06 3.51
C VAL A 70 2.52 -5.42 4.08
N SER A 71 2.29 -5.49 5.39
CA SER A 71 1.87 -6.73 6.05
C SER A 71 0.57 -7.26 5.45
N ARG A 72 -0.38 -6.38 5.25
CA ARG A 72 -1.68 -6.77 4.66
C ARG A 72 -1.52 -7.24 3.21
N TRP A 73 -0.72 -6.54 2.42
CA TRP A 73 -0.47 -6.92 1.02
C TRP A 73 0.18 -8.30 0.93
N ASN A 74 1.17 -8.56 1.79
CA ASN A 74 1.93 -9.81 1.77
C ASN A 74 1.22 -10.99 2.44
N THR A 75 0.15 -10.72 3.22
CA THR A 75 -0.63 -11.79 3.85
C THR A 75 -1.53 -12.45 2.83
N ARG A 76 -1.36 -13.77 2.68
CA ARG A 76 -2.18 -14.58 1.76
C ARG A 76 -3.04 -15.54 2.56
N VAL A 77 -4.29 -15.65 2.16
CA VAL A 77 -5.16 -16.70 2.68
C VAL A 77 -4.95 -17.94 1.82
N VAL A 78 -4.49 -19.02 2.44
CA VAL A 78 -4.33 -20.32 1.79
C VAL A 78 -5.60 -21.12 2.05
N ILE A 79 -6.30 -21.41 0.98
CA ILE A 79 -7.55 -22.20 1.04
C ILE A 79 -7.23 -23.64 0.67
#